data_3f3f986a6598a7cfc2c2df5d4846e96d
#
_entry.id   3f3f986a6598a7cfc2c2df5d4846e96d
#
_cell.length_a   1.000
_cell.length_b   1.000
_cell.length_c   1.000
_cell.angle_alpha   90.00
_cell.angle_beta   90.00
_cell.angle_gamma   90.00
#
_symmetry.space_group_name_H-M   'P 1'
#
loop_
_entity.id
_entity.type
_entity.pdbx_description
1 polymer ?
#
loop_
_entity_poly.entity_id
_entity_poly.type
_entity_poly.pdbx_seq_one_letter_code
_entity_poly.pdbx_strand_id
1 'polypeptide(L)' 'MSDPVTTICYGQKQEWDDRWKAVDFFKEGVLTCDGAEKERYTNILLKLLAGETECSDS' A
#
# COMPACT_ATOMS: atom_id res chain seq x y z
N MET A 1 1.46 17.83 -7.77
CA MET A 1 2.77 17.18 -7.96
C MET A 1 2.63 15.68 -7.75
N SER A 2 3.29 14.89 -8.56
CA SER A 2 3.20 13.44 -8.42
C SER A 2 4.25 12.94 -7.41
N ASP A 3 3.90 11.88 -6.71
CA ASP A 3 4.79 11.23 -5.76
C ASP A 3 4.70 9.73 -6.04
N PRO A 4 5.43 9.24 -7.06
CA PRO A 4 5.31 7.85 -7.49
C PRO A 4 5.84 6.89 -6.43
N VAL A 5 5.10 5.80 -6.22
CA VAL A 5 5.46 4.75 -5.28
C VAL A 5 5.22 3.39 -5.92
N THR A 6 5.84 2.38 -5.35
CA THR A 6 5.66 0.99 -5.77
C THR A 6 5.19 0.18 -4.57
N THR A 7 4.18 -0.66 -4.77
CA THR A 7 3.70 -1.55 -3.72
C THR A 7 3.84 -3.00 -4.17
N ILE A 8 4.18 -3.86 -3.22
CA ILE A 8 4.34 -5.29 -3.46
C ILE A 8 3.45 -6.04 -2.48
N CYS A 9 2.44 -6.71 -3.00
CA CYS A 9 1.47 -7.46 -2.19
C CYS A 9 1.30 -8.85 -2.81
N TYR A 10 1.43 -9.89 -2.00
CA TYR A 10 1.39 -11.28 -2.46
C TYR A 10 2.40 -11.56 -3.58
N GLY A 11 3.57 -10.88 -3.53
CA GLY A 11 4.59 -11.04 -4.54
C GLY A 11 4.30 -10.30 -5.84
N GLN A 12 3.20 -9.57 -5.92
CA GLN A 12 2.84 -8.79 -7.10
C GLN A 12 3.21 -7.34 -6.93
N LYS A 13 4.01 -6.83 -7.87
CA LYS A 13 4.47 -5.46 -7.85
C LYS A 13 3.49 -4.57 -8.61
N GLN A 14 3.13 -3.45 -8.01
CA GLN A 14 2.26 -2.47 -8.65
C GLN A 14 2.86 -1.09 -8.51
N GLU A 15 2.89 -0.35 -9.62
CA GLU A 15 3.41 1.01 -9.65
C GLU A 15 2.26 2.00 -9.62
N TRP A 16 2.43 3.07 -8.84
CA TRP A 16 1.43 4.12 -8.67
C TRP A 16 2.03 5.46 -9.06
N ASP A 17 1.27 6.27 -9.77
CA ASP A 17 1.71 7.61 -10.16
C ASP A 17 1.79 8.57 -8.98
N ASP A 18 0.98 8.31 -7.96
CA ASP A 18 0.86 9.19 -6.81
C ASP A 18 0.67 8.34 -5.55
N ARG A 19 1.41 8.69 -4.51
CA ARG A 19 1.33 8.04 -3.21
C ARG A 19 -0.10 7.99 -2.67
N TRP A 20 -0.85 9.09 -2.83
CA TRP A 20 -2.20 9.17 -2.26
C TRP A 20 -3.19 8.26 -2.94
N LYS A 21 -2.97 7.93 -4.22
CA LYS A 21 -3.79 6.93 -4.91
C LYS A 21 -3.58 5.55 -4.29
N ALA A 22 -2.33 5.22 -3.98
CA ALA A 22 -2.02 3.95 -3.31
C ALA A 22 -2.59 3.94 -1.89
N VAL A 23 -2.46 5.03 -1.16
CA VAL A 23 -3.02 5.15 0.19
C VAL A 23 -4.52 4.91 0.18
N ASP A 24 -5.24 5.53 -0.76
CA ASP A 24 -6.68 5.33 -0.89
C ASP A 24 -7.04 3.87 -1.13
N PHE A 25 -6.32 3.23 -2.04
CA PHE A 25 -6.56 1.83 -2.37
C PHE A 25 -6.36 0.92 -1.16
N PHE A 26 -5.23 1.06 -0.48
CA PHE A 26 -4.91 0.19 0.65
C PHE A 26 -5.73 0.53 1.89
N LYS A 27 -6.13 1.77 2.06
CA LYS A 27 -7.06 2.17 3.12
C LYS A 27 -8.40 1.46 2.96
N GLU A 28 -8.94 1.44 1.75
CA GLU A 28 -10.17 0.69 1.46
C GLU A 28 -9.99 -0.79 1.72
N GLY A 29 -8.84 -1.34 1.33
CA GLY A 29 -8.54 -2.74 1.61
C GLY A 29 -8.53 -3.05 3.09
N VAL A 30 -7.96 -2.20 3.91
CA VAL A 30 -7.94 -2.37 5.37
C VAL A 30 -9.35 -2.36 5.94
N LEU A 31 -10.23 -1.52 5.38
CA LEU A 31 -11.61 -1.40 5.86
C LEU A 31 -12.50 -2.58 5.43
N THR A 32 -12.17 -3.23 4.32
CA THR A 32 -13.02 -4.27 3.74
C THR A 32 -12.48 -5.69 3.95
N CYS A 33 -11.19 -5.84 4.27
CA CYS A 33 -10.56 -7.14 4.47
C CYS A 33 -10.36 -7.44 5.95
N ASP A 34 -10.24 -8.72 6.27
CA ASP A 34 -10.01 -9.19 7.63
C ASP A 34 -8.84 -10.17 7.66
N GLY A 35 -8.29 -10.44 8.84
CA GLY A 35 -7.26 -11.44 9.04
C GLY A 35 -5.94 -11.06 8.40
N ALA A 36 -5.32 -12.02 7.73
CA ALA A 36 -3.99 -11.83 7.15
C ALA A 36 -3.98 -10.78 6.03
N GLU A 37 -5.05 -10.68 5.26
CA GLU A 37 -5.14 -9.67 4.21
C GLU A 37 -5.15 -8.26 4.78
N LYS A 38 -5.92 -8.05 5.82
CA LYS A 38 -5.96 -6.76 6.51
C LYS A 38 -4.57 -6.38 7.01
N GLU A 39 -3.86 -7.34 7.59
CA GLU A 39 -2.52 -7.11 8.10
C GLU A 39 -1.55 -6.72 6.98
N ARG A 40 -1.62 -7.40 5.84
CA ARG A 40 -0.78 -7.07 4.68
C ARG A 40 -1.05 -5.66 4.18
N TYR A 41 -2.31 -5.30 4.01
CA TYR A 41 -2.67 -3.96 3.55
C TYR A 41 -2.28 -2.90 4.56
N THR A 42 -2.41 -3.20 5.86
CA THR A 42 -2.00 -2.28 6.90
C THR A 42 -0.50 -2.02 6.85
N ASN A 43 0.30 -3.06 6.67
CA ASN A 43 1.75 -2.92 6.57
C ASN A 43 2.16 -2.01 5.41
N ILE A 44 1.54 -2.21 4.26
CA ILE A 44 1.83 -1.38 3.09
C ILE A 44 1.38 0.06 3.35
N LEU A 45 0.21 0.24 3.91
CA LEU A 45 -0.33 1.57 4.20
C LEU A 45 0.58 2.34 5.15
N LEU A 46 1.07 1.68 6.21
CA LEU A 46 1.97 2.31 7.16
C LEU A 46 3.26 2.76 6.49
N LYS A 47 3.81 1.95 5.59
CA LYS A 47 5.03 2.31 4.86
C LYS A 47 4.78 3.49 3.92
N LEU A 48 3.63 3.51 3.25
CA LEU A 48 3.25 4.64 2.40
C LEU A 48 3.18 5.93 3.21
N LEU A 49 2.57 5.88 4.37
CA LEU A 49 2.44 7.06 5.23
C LEU A 49 3.75 7.47 5.86
N ALA A 50 4.70 6.55 5.99
CA ALA A 50 6.04 6.84 6.50
C ALA A 50 6.94 7.51 5.47
N GLY A 51 6.49 7.63 4.22
CA GLY A 51 7.25 8.29 3.17
C GLY A 51 8.10 7.37 2.30
N GLU A 52 7.94 6.07 2.44
CA GLU A 52 8.71 5.11 1.64
C GLU A 52 8.21 5.06 0.21
N THR A 53 9.12 4.80 -0.72
CA THR A 53 8.76 4.71 -2.14
C THR A 53 8.55 3.28 -2.60
N GLU A 54 9.04 2.32 -1.84
CA GLU A 54 8.84 0.89 -2.12
C GLU A 54 8.25 0.26 -0.87
N CYS A 55 7.00 -0.18 -0.97
CA CYS A 55 6.23 -0.66 0.18
C CYS A 55 5.81 -2.11 -0.06
N SER A 56 6.31 -3.02 0.75
CA SER A 56 5.93 -4.43 0.65
C SER A 56 5.04 -4.83 1.82
N ASP A 57 4.35 -5.94 1.65
CA ASP A 57 3.45 -6.48 2.67
C ASP A 57 4.18 -7.29 3.75
N SER A 58 5.48 -7.39 3.62
CA SER A 58 6.29 -8.14 4.59
C SER A 58 7.23 -7.25 5.37
#